data_54fd7f9b54dfe47434afdea4b393aa0e
#
_entry.id   54fd7f9b54dfe47434afdea4b393aa0e
#
_cell.length_a   1.000
_cell.length_b   1.000
_cell.length_c   1.000
_cell.angle_alpha   90.00
_cell.angle_beta   90.00
_cell.angle_gamma   90.00
#
_symmetry.space_group_name_H-M   'P 1'
#
loop_
_entity.id
_entity.type
_entity.pdbx_description
1 polymer ?
#
loop_
_entity_poly.entity_id
_entity_poly.type
_entity_poly.pdbx_seq_one_letter_code
_entity_poly.pdbx_strand_id
1 'polypeptide(L)'
;MSHGLAISGRKQSVSGYVLTTSRHLAIIAAIALLASVATIAQNPEVQQKFAAAEQAAALNKQRLHQYQWTETTQVTLNGDQKPPTENLCQYGPDGQVQKTPIGPPPQQPSGGRLKQRVIEKKKAEMADYMDDVKGVLSMYVPPDPDKMQLAFQAGKVSINPAGSVLNIVFTNYAQPGDSMTLVFDPAIKKIISLSVNTYMGQAKDAVTLQVQMDGLPDGTSYPQQTILNATAKNLVVTTTNSNYQKMGGY
;
A
#
# COMPACT_ATOMS: atom_id res chain seq x y z
N MET A 1 -5.77 -17.38 -51.45
CA MET A 1 -5.44 -16.09 -50.88
C MET A 1 -5.71 -16.19 -49.36
N SER A 2 -4.67 -16.51 -48.59
CA SER A 2 -4.73 -16.75 -47.15
C SER A 2 -4.24 -15.51 -46.42
N HIS A 3 -5.09 -14.90 -45.65
CA HIS A 3 -4.67 -13.85 -44.74
C HIS A 3 -4.34 -14.45 -43.36
N GLY A 4 -3.03 -14.55 -43.09
CA GLY A 4 -2.55 -14.91 -41.77
C GLY A 4 -2.66 -13.71 -40.81
N LEU A 5 -3.43 -13.84 -39.73
CA LEU A 5 -3.41 -12.93 -38.60
C LEU A 5 -2.17 -13.23 -37.77
N ALA A 6 -1.23 -12.30 -37.74
CA ALA A 6 -0.10 -12.31 -36.83
C ALA A 6 -0.58 -11.83 -35.44
N ILE A 7 -0.69 -12.75 -34.49
CA ILE A 7 -0.92 -12.40 -33.07
C ILE A 7 0.44 -12.00 -32.50
N SER A 8 0.62 -10.70 -32.32
CA SER A 8 1.75 -10.10 -31.61
C SER A 8 1.65 -10.46 -30.13
N GLY A 9 2.34 -11.52 -29.71
CA GLY A 9 2.51 -11.89 -28.32
C GLY A 9 3.38 -10.87 -27.59
N ARG A 10 2.77 -9.97 -26.82
CA ARG A 10 3.47 -9.05 -25.93
C ARG A 10 4.08 -9.87 -24.80
N LYS A 11 5.41 -10.10 -24.85
CA LYS A 11 6.17 -10.69 -23.75
C LYS A 11 6.16 -9.71 -22.57
N GLN A 12 5.24 -9.89 -21.63
CA GLN A 12 5.30 -9.21 -20.35
C GLN A 12 6.37 -9.88 -19.49
N SER A 13 7.41 -9.15 -19.19
CA SER A 13 8.43 -9.51 -18.22
C SER A 13 7.80 -9.63 -16.84
N VAL A 14 7.94 -10.79 -16.20
CA VAL A 14 7.40 -11.11 -14.86
C VAL A 14 8.21 -10.45 -13.73
N SER A 15 9.00 -9.43 -14.02
CA SER A 15 9.84 -8.68 -13.08
C SER A 15 9.12 -7.47 -12.51
N GLY A 16 7.92 -7.60 -12.00
CA GLY A 16 7.18 -6.43 -11.53
C GLY A 16 6.06 -6.69 -10.54
N TYR A 17 6.09 -7.82 -9.82
CA TYR A 17 5.09 -8.05 -8.78
C TYR A 17 5.46 -7.35 -7.49
N VAL A 18 5.47 -6.04 -7.56
CA VAL A 18 5.45 -5.20 -6.39
C VAL A 18 4.08 -4.57 -6.33
N LEU A 19 3.45 -4.70 -5.18
CA LEU A 19 2.30 -3.90 -4.82
C LEU A 19 2.58 -2.44 -5.24
N THR A 20 1.94 -2.00 -6.31
CA THR A 20 1.87 -0.57 -6.62
C THR A 20 0.95 0.08 -5.57
N THR A 21 1.40 0.04 -4.30
CA THR A 21 0.75 0.74 -3.20
C THR A 21 0.85 2.25 -3.35
N SER A 22 1.39 2.72 -4.48
CA SER A 22 1.52 4.15 -4.72
C SER A 22 0.30 4.84 -5.30
N ARG A 23 -0.85 4.19 -5.38
CA ARG A 23 -2.10 4.93 -5.47
C ARG A 23 -2.47 5.41 -4.06
N HIS A 24 -2.04 6.63 -3.71
CA HIS A 24 -2.64 7.45 -2.64
C HIS A 24 -2.44 7.02 -1.19
N LEU A 25 -1.20 6.90 -0.71
CA LEU A 25 -0.91 6.99 0.71
C LEU A 25 -0.71 8.46 1.14
N ALA A 26 -1.68 9.29 0.84
CA ALA A 26 -1.61 10.70 1.19
C ALA A 26 -2.87 11.11 1.94
N ILE A 27 -3.20 10.42 3.01
CA ILE A 27 -4.27 10.87 3.90
C ILE A 27 -3.79 10.72 5.33
N ILE A 28 -3.89 11.79 6.03
CA ILE A 28 -4.22 11.98 7.43
C ILE A 28 -3.20 12.83 8.20
N ALA A 29 -3.52 14.10 8.25
CA ALA A 29 -3.10 14.96 9.34
C ALA A 29 -4.37 15.64 9.85
N ALA A 30 -5.10 15.03 10.77
CA ALA A 30 -5.92 15.72 11.75
C ALA A 30 -7.01 14.82 12.37
N ILE A 31 -6.66 13.96 13.31
CA ILE A 31 -7.62 13.49 14.28
C ILE A 31 -7.01 13.74 15.65
N ALA A 32 -7.15 14.95 16.14
CA ALA A 32 -6.85 15.28 17.53
C ALA A 32 -8.14 15.76 18.20
N LEU A 33 -8.49 15.10 19.28
CA LEU A 33 -9.57 15.40 20.23
C LEU A 33 -10.93 14.78 19.93
N LEU A 34 -11.19 13.65 20.57
CA LEU A 34 -12.55 13.16 20.80
C LEU A 34 -12.68 12.61 22.21
N ALA A 35 -13.17 13.44 23.10
CA ALA A 35 -13.81 13.02 24.35
C ALA A 35 -15.31 13.30 24.20
N SER A 36 -16.11 12.25 24.19
CA SER A 36 -17.59 12.18 24.28
C SER A 36 -18.31 11.62 23.04
N VAL A 37 -18.78 10.39 23.20
CA VAL A 37 -19.17 9.46 22.10
C VAL A 37 -20.62 9.61 21.60
N ALA A 38 -21.42 10.56 22.06
CA ALA A 38 -22.87 10.46 21.86
C ALA A 38 -23.55 11.47 20.91
N THR A 39 -22.83 12.47 20.34
CA THR A 39 -23.48 13.50 19.50
C THR A 39 -22.65 13.94 18.27
N ILE A 40 -21.81 13.09 17.73
CA ILE A 40 -20.74 13.49 16.81
C ILE A 40 -21.14 13.45 15.33
N ALA A 41 -22.20 12.77 14.94
CA ALA A 41 -22.60 12.57 13.55
C ALA A 41 -22.98 13.86 12.79
N GLN A 42 -23.19 14.97 13.49
CA GLN A 42 -23.52 16.29 12.92
C GLN A 42 -22.61 17.42 13.44
N ASN A 43 -21.46 17.07 14.05
CA ASN A 43 -20.59 18.11 14.58
C ASN A 43 -19.77 18.76 13.45
N PRO A 44 -20.03 20.06 13.13
CA PRO A 44 -19.30 20.76 12.06
C PRO A 44 -17.78 20.77 12.29
N GLU A 45 -17.32 20.69 13.53
CA GLU A 45 -15.91 20.62 13.87
C GLU A 45 -15.24 19.31 13.37
N VAL A 46 -15.95 18.18 13.44
CA VAL A 46 -15.47 16.89 12.93
C VAL A 46 -15.37 16.94 11.40
N GLN A 47 -16.39 17.44 10.72
CA GLN A 47 -16.39 17.60 9.27
C GLN A 47 -15.25 18.51 8.79
N GLN A 48 -15.00 19.61 9.50
CA GLN A 48 -13.90 20.53 9.21
C GLN A 48 -12.54 19.84 9.38
N LYS A 49 -12.37 18.98 10.38
CA LYS A 49 -11.14 18.20 10.61
C LYS A 49 -10.91 17.18 9.49
N PHE A 50 -11.96 16.51 9.03
CA PHE A 50 -11.85 15.59 7.87
C PHE A 50 -11.46 16.35 6.59
N ALA A 51 -12.12 17.46 6.28
CA ALA A 51 -11.78 18.28 5.12
C ALA A 51 -10.33 18.80 5.16
N ALA A 52 -9.86 19.22 6.34
CA ALA A 52 -8.47 19.63 6.53
C ALA A 52 -7.48 18.47 6.32
N ALA A 53 -7.84 17.26 6.74
CA ALA A 53 -7.03 16.07 6.53
C ALA A 53 -6.94 15.70 5.03
N GLU A 54 -8.04 15.76 4.30
CA GLU A 54 -8.07 15.55 2.85
C GLU A 54 -7.19 16.57 2.11
N GLN A 55 -7.32 17.85 2.48
CA GLN A 55 -6.48 18.90 1.88
C GLN A 55 -5.00 18.67 2.17
N ALA A 56 -4.63 18.32 3.40
CA ALA A 56 -3.25 18.00 3.77
C ALA A 56 -2.72 16.80 2.99
N ALA A 57 -3.56 15.80 2.77
CA ALA A 57 -3.23 14.62 1.97
C ALA A 57 -3.01 14.96 0.50
N ALA A 58 -3.87 15.78 -0.09
CA ALA A 58 -3.71 16.23 -1.47
C ALA A 58 -2.40 17.01 -1.67
N LEU A 59 -2.09 17.92 -0.74
CA LEU A 59 -0.83 18.67 -0.74
C LEU A 59 0.39 17.75 -0.59
N ASN A 60 0.33 16.76 0.30
CA ASN A 60 1.41 15.77 0.46
C ASN A 60 1.64 14.99 -0.83
N LYS A 61 0.56 14.56 -1.50
CA LYS A 61 0.64 13.88 -2.79
C LYS A 61 1.32 14.75 -3.85
N GLN A 62 0.94 16.03 -3.96
CA GLN A 62 1.58 16.97 -4.89
C GLN A 62 3.07 17.13 -4.64
N ARG A 63 3.48 17.17 -3.35
CA ARG A 63 4.90 17.23 -2.98
C ARG A 63 5.63 15.95 -3.35
N LEU A 64 5.06 14.78 -3.07
CA LEU A 64 5.65 13.48 -3.43
C LEU A 64 5.88 13.34 -4.94
N HIS A 65 5.03 13.93 -5.78
CA HIS A 65 5.21 13.94 -7.24
C HIS A 65 6.49 14.65 -7.69
N GLN A 66 7.13 15.42 -6.82
CA GLN A 66 8.39 16.11 -7.12
C GLN A 66 9.62 15.26 -6.80
N TYR A 67 9.44 14.03 -6.32
CA TYR A 67 10.52 13.17 -5.88
C TYR A 67 10.64 11.92 -6.74
N GLN A 68 11.88 11.50 -6.92
CA GLN A 68 12.25 10.13 -7.28
C GLN A 68 12.83 9.43 -6.05
N TRP A 69 12.75 8.11 -5.99
CA TRP A 69 13.26 7.31 -4.87
C TRP A 69 13.68 5.93 -5.31
N THR A 70 14.45 5.25 -4.46
CA THR A 70 14.78 3.84 -4.63
C THR A 70 13.76 2.99 -3.86
N GLU A 71 13.15 2.04 -4.55
CA GLU A 71 12.30 1.02 -3.96
C GLU A 71 13.05 -0.32 -3.96
N THR A 72 13.26 -0.89 -2.79
CA THR A 72 13.81 -2.25 -2.62
C THR A 72 12.68 -3.18 -2.20
N THR A 73 12.47 -4.27 -2.96
CA THR A 73 11.47 -5.29 -2.64
C THR A 73 12.14 -6.61 -2.35
N GLN A 74 11.83 -7.16 -1.18
CA GLN A 74 12.23 -8.47 -0.71
C GLN A 74 11.01 -9.40 -0.67
N VAL A 75 11.08 -10.54 -1.36
CA VAL A 75 10.02 -11.55 -1.35
C VAL A 75 10.51 -12.79 -0.62
N THR A 76 9.73 -13.28 0.32
CA THR A 76 9.90 -14.58 0.98
C THR A 76 8.69 -15.46 0.65
N LEU A 77 8.92 -16.62 0.07
CA LEU A 77 7.87 -17.57 -0.33
C LEU A 77 8.18 -18.95 0.25
N ASN A 78 7.26 -19.49 1.06
CA ASN A 78 7.45 -20.76 1.79
C ASN A 78 8.72 -20.80 2.64
N GLY A 79 9.12 -19.66 3.22
CA GLY A 79 10.37 -19.51 3.97
C GLY A 79 11.61 -19.25 3.12
N ASP A 80 11.54 -19.42 1.81
CA ASP A 80 12.65 -19.14 0.89
C ASP A 80 12.70 -17.66 0.55
N GLN A 81 13.74 -16.98 0.98
CA GLN A 81 13.99 -15.60 0.61
C GLN A 81 14.55 -15.51 -0.80
N LYS A 82 13.88 -14.75 -1.66
CA LYS A 82 14.34 -14.51 -3.04
C LYS A 82 15.32 -13.33 -3.07
N PRO A 83 16.21 -13.24 -4.06
CA PRO A 83 17.04 -12.05 -4.22
C PRO A 83 16.18 -10.78 -4.26
N PRO A 84 16.60 -9.71 -3.56
CA PRO A 84 15.86 -8.45 -3.60
C PRO A 84 15.87 -7.86 -5.01
N THR A 85 14.84 -7.09 -5.31
CA THR A 85 14.77 -6.29 -6.53
C THR A 85 14.77 -4.82 -6.18
N GLU A 86 15.48 -4.02 -6.95
CA GLU A 86 15.57 -2.58 -6.76
C GLU A 86 15.04 -1.85 -8.00
N ASN A 87 14.29 -0.78 -7.76
CA ASN A 87 13.76 0.06 -8.81
C ASN A 87 13.98 1.53 -8.46
N LEU A 88 14.35 2.32 -9.45
CA LEU A 88 14.18 3.76 -9.40
C LEU A 88 12.71 4.08 -9.69
N CYS A 89 12.08 4.79 -8.78
CA CYS A 89 10.67 5.12 -8.83
C CYS A 89 10.46 6.62 -8.96
N GLN A 90 9.45 7.01 -9.72
CA GLN A 90 8.97 8.40 -9.82
C GLN A 90 7.50 8.39 -10.23
N TYR A 91 6.79 9.48 -10.00
CA TYR A 91 5.44 9.64 -10.53
C TYR A 91 5.47 10.05 -12.00
N GLY A 92 4.68 9.38 -12.83
CA GLY A 92 4.44 9.77 -14.21
C GLY A 92 3.40 10.88 -14.33
N PRO A 93 3.21 11.41 -15.56
CA PRO A 93 2.20 12.44 -15.83
C PRO A 93 0.76 12.00 -15.53
N ASP A 94 0.50 10.69 -15.58
CA ASP A 94 -0.77 10.06 -15.24
C ASP A 94 -0.98 9.91 -13.71
N GLY A 95 -0.01 10.34 -12.90
CA GLY A 95 -0.02 10.21 -11.46
C GLY A 95 0.21 8.78 -10.96
N GLN A 96 0.63 7.85 -11.84
CA GLN A 96 1.04 6.50 -11.47
C GLN A 96 2.55 6.47 -11.20
N VAL A 97 2.98 5.56 -10.32
CA VAL A 97 4.41 5.33 -10.12
C VAL A 97 4.98 4.54 -11.29
N GLN A 98 5.97 5.12 -11.93
CA GLN A 98 6.80 4.48 -12.92
C GLN A 98 8.01 3.87 -12.22
N LYS A 99 8.35 2.63 -12.57
CA LYS A 99 9.45 1.89 -11.97
C LYS A 99 10.44 1.49 -13.05
N THR A 100 11.69 1.88 -12.85
CA THR A 100 12.81 1.50 -13.71
C THR A 100 13.72 0.58 -12.90
N PRO A 101 13.92 -0.69 -13.30
CA PRO A 101 14.80 -1.61 -12.59
C PRO A 101 16.23 -1.07 -12.48
N ILE A 102 16.83 -1.20 -11.29
CA ILE A 102 18.24 -0.90 -11.03
C ILE A 102 18.98 -2.25 -10.98
N GLY A 103 20.09 -2.35 -11.70
CA GLY A 103 20.93 -3.55 -11.70
C GLY A 103 20.69 -4.49 -12.89
N PRO A 104 21.38 -5.66 -12.90
CA PRO A 104 21.29 -6.60 -14.00
C PRO A 104 19.89 -7.25 -14.06
N PRO A 105 19.40 -7.55 -15.26
CA PRO A 105 18.12 -8.23 -15.42
C PRO A 105 18.15 -9.59 -14.68
N PRO A 106 17.03 -10.02 -14.09
CA PRO A 106 16.93 -11.32 -13.43
C PRO A 106 17.37 -12.45 -14.34
N GLN A 107 18.23 -13.32 -13.84
CA GLN A 107 18.66 -14.49 -14.60
C GLN A 107 17.46 -15.39 -14.92
N GLN A 108 17.32 -15.75 -16.19
CA GLN A 108 16.28 -16.69 -16.60
C GLN A 108 16.63 -18.08 -16.03
N PRO A 109 15.65 -18.79 -15.44
CA PRO A 109 15.88 -20.14 -14.96
C PRO A 109 16.35 -21.03 -16.09
N SER A 110 17.52 -21.64 -15.96
CA SER A 110 18.01 -22.67 -16.90
C SER A 110 17.20 -23.95 -16.74
N GLY A 111 16.74 -24.53 -17.83
CA GLY A 111 16.01 -25.81 -17.83
C GLY A 111 15.32 -26.11 -19.15
N GLY A 112 15.03 -27.38 -19.40
CA GLY A 112 14.33 -27.82 -20.60
C GLY A 112 12.89 -27.26 -20.68
N ARG A 113 12.29 -27.32 -21.88
CA ARG A 113 10.97 -26.75 -22.20
C ARG A 113 9.85 -27.15 -21.22
N LEU A 114 9.86 -28.37 -20.68
CA LEU A 114 8.87 -28.81 -19.69
C LEU A 114 9.03 -28.07 -18.34
N LYS A 115 10.28 -27.91 -17.87
CA LYS A 115 10.57 -27.17 -16.64
C LYS A 115 10.18 -25.69 -16.79
N GLN A 116 10.45 -25.08 -17.93
CA GLN A 116 10.05 -23.70 -18.22
C GLN A 116 8.54 -23.51 -18.18
N ARG A 117 7.74 -24.42 -18.78
CA ARG A 117 6.27 -24.36 -18.72
C ARG A 117 5.72 -24.44 -17.30
N VAL A 118 6.29 -25.31 -16.46
CA VAL A 118 5.88 -25.42 -15.04
C VAL A 118 6.20 -24.13 -14.28
N ILE A 119 7.37 -23.54 -14.53
CA ILE A 119 7.76 -22.26 -13.91
C ILE A 119 6.85 -21.13 -14.35
N GLU A 120 6.55 -21.05 -15.65
CA GLU A 120 5.64 -20.03 -16.20
C GLU A 120 4.22 -20.17 -15.62
N LYS A 121 3.70 -21.38 -15.50
CA LYS A 121 2.39 -21.65 -14.88
C LYS A 121 2.37 -21.18 -13.41
N LYS A 122 3.37 -21.57 -12.60
CA LYS A 122 3.47 -21.14 -11.20
C LYS A 122 3.62 -19.63 -11.05
N LYS A 123 4.32 -18.99 -11.98
CA LYS A 123 4.43 -17.53 -12.01
C LYS A 123 3.09 -16.86 -12.32
N ALA A 124 2.34 -17.39 -13.30
CA ALA A 124 1.02 -16.89 -13.63
C ALA A 124 0.05 -17.04 -12.44
N GLU A 125 -0.01 -18.22 -11.82
CA GLU A 125 -0.84 -18.46 -10.62
C GLU A 125 -0.48 -17.53 -9.45
N MET A 126 0.81 -17.21 -9.27
CA MET A 126 1.22 -16.25 -8.23
C MET A 126 0.85 -14.82 -8.61
N ALA A 127 0.87 -14.49 -9.90
CA ALA A 127 0.45 -13.20 -10.41
C ALA A 127 -1.04 -12.96 -10.14
N ASP A 128 -1.86 -13.91 -10.53
CA ASP A 128 -3.32 -13.85 -10.30
C ASP A 128 -3.61 -13.71 -8.80
N TYR A 129 -2.95 -14.52 -7.96
CA TYR A 129 -3.09 -14.43 -6.52
C TYR A 129 -2.70 -13.04 -5.96
N MET A 130 -1.61 -12.46 -6.45
CA MET A 130 -1.19 -11.12 -6.02
C MET A 130 -2.14 -10.02 -6.48
N ASP A 131 -2.79 -10.21 -7.63
CA ASP A 131 -3.80 -9.26 -8.10
C ASP A 131 -5.06 -9.34 -7.25
N ASP A 132 -5.47 -10.54 -6.81
CA ASP A 132 -6.55 -10.72 -5.83
C ASP A 132 -6.21 -10.07 -4.48
N VAL A 133 -4.99 -10.27 -3.95
CA VAL A 133 -4.50 -9.61 -2.72
C VAL A 133 -4.55 -8.09 -2.85
N LYS A 134 -4.10 -7.54 -3.98
CA LYS A 134 -4.21 -6.10 -4.25
C LYS A 134 -5.66 -5.63 -4.28
N GLY A 135 -6.55 -6.42 -4.90
CA GLY A 135 -7.99 -6.15 -4.93
C GLY A 135 -8.56 -6.00 -3.51
N VAL A 136 -8.23 -6.93 -2.62
CA VAL A 136 -8.66 -6.86 -1.21
C VAL A 136 -8.05 -5.64 -0.51
N LEU A 137 -6.74 -5.42 -0.63
CA LEU A 137 -6.06 -4.30 0.03
C LEU A 137 -6.48 -2.92 -0.48
N SER A 138 -6.96 -2.83 -1.72
CA SER A 138 -7.47 -1.57 -2.29
C SER A 138 -8.72 -1.04 -1.57
N MET A 139 -9.39 -1.87 -0.77
CA MET A 139 -10.51 -1.45 0.08
C MET A 139 -10.08 -0.67 1.31
N TYR A 140 -8.78 -0.75 1.68
CA TYR A 140 -8.20 -0.17 2.89
C TYR A 140 -7.16 0.91 2.60
N VAL A 141 -6.46 0.81 1.47
CA VAL A 141 -5.34 1.70 1.14
C VAL A 141 -5.51 2.27 -0.26
N PRO A 142 -5.64 3.60 -0.36
CA PRO A 142 -5.67 4.57 0.73
C PRO A 142 -6.95 4.42 1.57
N PRO A 143 -6.91 4.77 2.88
CA PRO A 143 -8.12 4.85 3.66
C PRO A 143 -9.11 5.82 3.02
N ASP A 144 -10.34 5.37 2.89
CA ASP A 144 -11.44 6.15 2.30
C ASP A 144 -12.07 7.04 3.40
N PRO A 145 -12.04 8.38 3.28
CA PRO A 145 -12.56 9.28 4.29
C PRO A 145 -14.04 9.07 4.58
N ASP A 146 -14.85 8.82 3.54
CA ASP A 146 -16.30 8.61 3.70
C ASP A 146 -16.58 7.32 4.48
N LYS A 147 -15.85 6.24 4.18
CA LYS A 147 -15.94 4.98 4.94
C LYS A 147 -15.49 5.16 6.37
N MET A 148 -14.40 5.91 6.61
CA MET A 148 -13.93 6.22 7.95
C MET A 148 -14.99 6.99 8.75
N GLN A 149 -15.62 7.99 8.13
CA GLN A 149 -16.69 8.75 8.76
C GLN A 149 -17.91 7.87 9.08
N LEU A 150 -18.33 7.01 8.15
CA LEU A 150 -19.41 6.06 8.37
C LEU A 150 -19.09 5.05 9.48
N ALA A 151 -17.88 4.52 9.53
CA ALA A 151 -17.43 3.63 10.60
C ALA A 151 -17.46 4.33 11.96
N PHE A 152 -17.06 5.58 12.01
CA PHE A 152 -17.12 6.41 13.21
C PHE A 152 -18.58 6.62 13.68
N GLN A 153 -19.47 7.02 12.78
CA GLN A 153 -20.91 7.18 13.06
C GLN A 153 -21.57 5.89 13.53
N ALA A 154 -21.12 4.75 13.01
CA ALA A 154 -21.61 3.43 13.38
C ALA A 154 -21.01 2.89 14.69
N GLY A 155 -20.16 3.64 15.40
CA GLY A 155 -19.51 3.20 16.64
C GLY A 155 -18.48 2.09 16.45
N LYS A 156 -17.97 1.92 15.23
CA LYS A 156 -16.96 0.90 14.84
C LYS A 156 -15.53 1.39 14.99
N VAL A 157 -15.32 2.53 15.64
CA VAL A 157 -14.00 3.13 15.83
C VAL A 157 -13.70 3.22 17.32
N SER A 158 -12.53 2.77 17.73
CA SER A 158 -11.98 2.98 19.06
C SER A 158 -10.67 3.77 18.98
N ILE A 159 -10.46 4.66 19.96
CA ILE A 159 -9.23 5.45 20.06
C ILE A 159 -8.57 5.09 21.38
N ASN A 160 -7.39 4.49 21.28
CA ASN A 160 -6.67 3.95 22.43
C ASN A 160 -5.33 4.65 22.57
N PRO A 161 -5.09 5.43 23.64
CA PRO A 161 -3.79 6.01 23.91
C PRO A 161 -2.74 4.90 24.15
N ALA A 162 -1.56 5.05 23.52
CA ALA A 162 -0.43 4.15 23.67
C ALA A 162 0.86 4.97 23.81
N GLY A 163 1.18 5.36 25.04
CA GLY A 163 2.27 6.30 25.33
C GLY A 163 2.02 7.68 24.73
N SER A 164 2.90 8.13 23.83
CA SER A 164 2.79 9.44 23.15
C SER A 164 1.91 9.43 21.90
N VAL A 165 1.41 8.25 21.48
CA VAL A 165 0.62 8.10 20.24
C VAL A 165 -0.81 7.64 20.53
N LEU A 166 -1.67 7.77 19.52
CA LEU A 166 -3.05 7.30 19.56
C LEU A 166 -3.24 6.19 18.52
N ASN A 167 -3.73 5.04 18.95
CA ASN A 167 -4.18 3.97 18.05
C ASN A 167 -5.66 4.18 17.74
N ILE A 168 -5.96 4.45 16.47
CA ILE A 168 -7.32 4.60 15.95
C ILE A 168 -7.65 3.31 15.23
N VAL A 169 -8.52 2.50 15.84
CA VAL A 169 -8.85 1.15 15.36
C VAL A 169 -10.25 1.17 14.77
N PHE A 170 -10.34 0.79 13.50
CA PHE A 170 -11.58 0.58 12.77
C PHE A 170 -11.84 -0.94 12.71
N THR A 171 -12.98 -1.38 13.23
CA THR A 171 -13.41 -2.79 13.18
C THR A 171 -14.51 -2.98 12.16
N ASN A 172 -14.46 -4.11 11.42
CA ASN A 172 -15.39 -4.38 10.31
C ASN A 172 -15.43 -3.20 9.32
N TYR A 173 -14.25 -2.76 8.90
CA TYR A 173 -14.09 -1.57 8.04
C TYR A 173 -14.58 -1.81 6.61
N ALA A 174 -14.17 -2.91 5.99
CA ALA A 174 -14.55 -3.29 4.64
C ALA A 174 -15.28 -4.63 4.59
N GLN A 175 -14.99 -5.55 5.50
CA GLN A 175 -15.65 -6.85 5.59
C GLN A 175 -15.73 -7.34 7.04
N PRO A 176 -16.66 -8.29 7.36
CA PRO A 176 -16.84 -8.78 8.73
C PRO A 176 -15.56 -9.40 9.30
N GLY A 177 -15.18 -9.00 10.52
CA GLY A 177 -14.02 -9.54 11.23
C GLY A 177 -12.67 -8.92 10.84
N ASP A 178 -12.64 -7.98 9.91
CA ASP A 178 -11.43 -7.22 9.57
C ASP A 178 -11.16 -6.10 10.56
N SER A 179 -9.97 -5.52 10.44
CA SER A 179 -9.61 -4.28 11.14
C SER A 179 -8.57 -3.47 10.36
N MET A 180 -8.67 -2.16 10.51
CA MET A 180 -7.65 -1.21 10.10
C MET A 180 -7.26 -0.37 11.31
N THR A 181 -5.96 -0.24 11.57
CA THR A 181 -5.43 0.59 12.66
C THR A 181 -4.53 1.67 12.08
N LEU A 182 -4.80 2.91 12.48
CA LEU A 182 -3.95 4.06 12.20
C LEU A 182 -3.28 4.49 13.50
N VAL A 183 -1.96 4.63 13.49
CA VAL A 183 -1.20 5.18 14.60
C VAL A 183 -0.93 6.65 14.34
N PHE A 184 -1.53 7.50 15.15
CA PHE A 184 -1.41 8.95 15.05
C PHE A 184 -0.49 9.50 16.13
N ASP A 185 0.46 10.31 15.75
CA ASP A 185 1.32 11.07 16.67
C ASP A 185 0.78 12.51 16.79
N PRO A 186 0.22 12.89 17.96
CA PRO A 186 -0.35 14.21 18.17
C PRO A 186 0.70 15.33 18.27
N ALA A 187 1.95 15.02 18.60
CA ALA A 187 3.02 16.00 18.70
C ALA A 187 3.41 16.57 17.33
N ILE A 188 3.50 15.70 16.33
CA ILE A 188 3.82 16.09 14.95
C ILE A 188 2.58 16.15 14.05
N LYS A 189 1.41 15.78 14.59
CA LYS A 189 0.10 15.76 13.90
C LYS A 189 0.12 14.93 12.62
N LYS A 190 0.74 13.75 12.67
CA LYS A 190 0.88 12.84 11.52
C LYS A 190 0.48 11.41 11.87
N ILE A 191 0.02 10.68 10.86
CA ILE A 191 -0.03 9.22 10.92
C ILE A 191 1.38 8.71 10.68
N ILE A 192 1.86 7.88 11.61
CA ILE A 192 3.19 7.29 11.58
C ILE A 192 3.16 5.81 11.19
N SER A 193 2.00 5.17 11.29
CA SER A 193 1.84 3.82 10.78
C SER A 193 0.38 3.49 10.45
N LEU A 194 0.19 2.55 9.54
CA LEU A 194 -1.09 1.94 9.21
C LEU A 194 -0.94 0.43 9.21
N SER A 195 -1.89 -0.28 9.81
CA SER A 195 -1.96 -1.73 9.70
C SER A 195 -3.37 -2.19 9.33
N VAL A 196 -3.43 -3.25 8.51
CA VAL A 196 -4.66 -3.90 8.07
C VAL A 196 -4.57 -5.38 8.43
N ASN A 197 -5.63 -5.91 9.03
CA ASN A 197 -5.84 -7.33 9.20
C ASN A 197 -7.12 -7.69 8.46
N THR A 198 -7.02 -8.51 7.43
CA THR A 198 -8.14 -8.90 6.58
C THR A 198 -7.92 -10.31 6.04
N TYR A 199 -8.74 -10.75 5.09
CA TYR A 199 -8.64 -12.09 4.51
C TYR A 199 -9.19 -12.11 3.08
N MET A 200 -8.81 -13.13 2.30
CA MET A 200 -9.34 -13.39 0.95
C MET A 200 -10.37 -14.51 1.00
N GLY A 201 -11.64 -14.18 0.73
CA GLY A 201 -12.74 -15.16 0.66
C GLY A 201 -13.04 -15.86 1.97
N GLN A 202 -12.06 -16.42 2.65
CA GLN A 202 -12.23 -17.16 3.92
C GLN A 202 -11.27 -16.64 4.99
N ALA A 203 -11.72 -16.62 6.26
CA ALA A 203 -10.92 -16.11 7.38
C ALA A 203 -9.55 -16.81 7.58
N LYS A 204 -9.41 -18.06 7.14
CA LYS A 204 -8.14 -18.79 7.17
C LYS A 204 -7.11 -18.24 6.16
N ASP A 205 -7.56 -17.58 5.12
CA ASP A 205 -6.71 -16.98 4.07
C ASP A 205 -6.36 -15.54 4.47
N ALA A 206 -5.78 -15.39 5.66
CA ALA A 206 -5.47 -14.10 6.24
C ALA A 206 -4.47 -13.30 5.39
N VAL A 207 -4.74 -12.02 5.26
CA VAL A 207 -3.87 -11.03 4.62
C VAL A 207 -3.63 -9.90 5.61
N THR A 208 -2.39 -9.62 5.92
CA THR A 208 -2.02 -8.48 6.77
C THR A 208 -1.12 -7.52 6.01
N LEU A 209 -1.33 -6.23 6.23
CA LEU A 209 -0.49 -5.17 5.70
C LEU A 209 -0.04 -4.29 6.85
N GLN A 210 1.25 -3.99 6.91
CA GLN A 210 1.82 -3.01 7.82
C GLN A 210 2.56 -1.96 6.99
N VAL A 211 2.29 -0.70 7.24
CA VAL A 211 2.94 0.44 6.58
C VAL A 211 3.53 1.33 7.66
N GLN A 212 4.82 1.49 7.63
CA GLN A 212 5.53 2.48 8.45
C GLN A 212 5.75 3.73 7.62
N MET A 213 5.35 4.86 8.16
CA MET A 213 5.52 6.17 7.52
C MET A 213 6.77 6.86 8.04
N ASP A 214 7.39 7.68 7.19
CA ASP A 214 8.48 8.57 7.56
C ASP A 214 8.29 9.94 6.88
N GLY A 215 9.13 10.91 7.20
CA GLY A 215 9.06 12.28 6.71
C GLY A 215 10.33 12.76 6.05
N LEU A 216 10.19 13.42 4.91
CA LEU A 216 11.28 14.16 4.27
C LEU A 216 11.51 15.50 4.98
N PRO A 217 12.68 16.14 4.79
CA PRO A 217 13.01 17.40 5.46
C PRO A 217 12.04 18.56 5.19
N ASP A 218 11.33 18.54 4.06
CA ASP A 218 10.29 19.51 3.72
C ASP A 218 8.92 19.21 4.34
N GLY A 219 8.86 18.19 5.21
CA GLY A 219 7.65 17.74 5.88
C GLY A 219 6.76 16.80 5.06
N THR A 220 7.17 16.42 3.85
CA THR A 220 6.45 15.44 3.02
C THR A 220 6.51 14.05 3.66
N SER A 221 5.35 13.43 3.90
CA SER A 221 5.26 12.06 4.45
C SER A 221 5.25 11.03 3.33
N TYR A 222 5.91 9.89 3.55
CA TYR A 222 5.99 8.79 2.60
C TYR A 222 5.99 7.43 3.32
N PRO A 223 5.56 6.33 2.68
CA PRO A 223 5.70 4.99 3.22
C PRO A 223 7.17 4.57 3.16
N GLN A 224 7.83 4.50 4.32
CA GLN A 224 9.21 4.06 4.41
C GLN A 224 9.32 2.55 4.21
N GLN A 225 8.48 1.80 4.92
CA GLN A 225 8.43 0.35 4.82
C GLN A 225 7.00 -0.14 4.73
N THR A 226 6.78 -1.13 3.89
CA THR A 226 5.51 -1.85 3.77
C THR A 226 5.79 -3.34 3.88
N ILE A 227 5.08 -4.03 4.77
CA ILE A 227 5.15 -5.48 4.95
C ILE A 227 3.77 -6.06 4.67
N LEU A 228 3.69 -6.88 3.62
CA LEU A 228 2.53 -7.68 3.29
C LEU A 228 2.79 -9.12 3.70
N ASN A 229 1.86 -9.72 4.42
CA ASN A 229 1.86 -11.15 4.70
C ASN A 229 0.55 -11.76 4.20
N ALA A 230 0.63 -12.80 3.38
CA ALA A 230 -0.50 -13.51 2.79
C ALA A 230 -0.35 -15.02 3.06
N THR A 231 -1.13 -15.50 4.04
CA THR A 231 -0.93 -16.83 4.66
C THR A 231 -1.24 -17.99 3.73
N ALA A 232 -2.22 -17.85 2.83
CA ALA A 232 -2.61 -18.92 1.91
C ALA A 232 -1.48 -19.39 0.98
N LYS A 233 -0.47 -18.56 0.76
CA LYS A 233 0.71 -18.89 -0.07
C LYS A 233 2.02 -18.83 0.73
N ASN A 234 1.97 -18.70 2.07
CA ASN A 234 3.16 -18.46 2.89
C ASN A 234 4.06 -17.37 2.29
N LEU A 235 3.44 -16.27 1.86
CA LEU A 235 4.09 -15.19 1.15
C LEU A 235 4.28 -14.00 2.09
N VAL A 236 5.50 -13.49 2.16
CA VAL A 236 5.83 -12.21 2.77
C VAL A 236 6.52 -11.34 1.73
N VAL A 237 6.02 -10.11 1.57
CA VAL A 237 6.64 -9.10 0.71
C VAL A 237 6.97 -7.89 1.57
N THR A 238 8.25 -7.55 1.63
CA THR A 238 8.73 -6.33 2.27
C THR A 238 9.20 -5.35 1.22
N THR A 239 8.63 -4.17 1.21
CA THR A 239 9.04 -3.06 0.34
C THR A 239 9.60 -1.95 1.20
N THR A 240 10.79 -1.45 0.87
CA THR A 240 11.44 -0.33 1.54
C THR A 240 11.71 0.77 0.52
N ASN A 241 11.27 1.99 0.83
CA ASN A 241 11.51 3.17 0.01
C ASN A 241 12.58 4.04 0.68
N SER A 242 13.60 4.42 -0.08
CA SER A 242 14.76 5.16 0.41
C SER A 242 15.31 6.11 -0.66
N ASN A 243 16.33 6.88 -0.31
CA ASN A 243 17.06 7.72 -1.25
C ASN A 243 16.16 8.69 -2.03
N TYR A 244 15.21 9.32 -1.34
CA TYR A 244 14.36 10.34 -1.95
C TYR A 244 15.17 11.54 -2.41
N GLN A 245 15.03 11.87 -3.68
CA GLN A 245 15.69 13.03 -4.30
C GLN A 245 14.64 13.88 -5.01
N LYS A 246 14.67 15.17 -4.73
CA LYS A 246 13.79 16.11 -5.43
C LYS A 246 14.22 16.23 -6.88
N MET A 247 13.31 15.97 -7.80
CA MET A 247 13.57 16.18 -9.22
C MET A 247 13.73 17.68 -9.48
N GLY A 248 14.83 18.06 -10.14
CA GLY A 248 15.07 19.48 -10.48
C GLY A 248 13.93 19.99 -11.37
N GLY A 249 13.24 21.04 -10.92
CA GLY A 249 12.39 21.81 -11.82
C GLY A 249 13.28 22.51 -12.84
N TYR A 250 13.03 22.26 -14.12
CA TYR A 250 13.58 23.03 -15.22
C TYR A 250 12.86 24.38 -15.30
#